data_8988005f54a23f33b66388c2af1a18c6
#
_entry.id   8988005f54a23f33b66388c2af1a18c6
#
_cell.length_a   1.000
_cell.length_b   1.000
_cell.length_c   1.000
_cell.angle_alpha   90.00
_cell.angle_beta   90.00
_cell.angle_gamma   90.00
#
_symmetry.space_group_name_H-M   'P 1'
#
loop_
_entity.id
_entity.type
_entity.pdbx_description
1 polymer ?
#
loop_
_entity_poly.entity_id
_entity_poly.type
_entity_poly.pdbx_seq_one_letter_code
_entity_poly.pdbx_strand_id
1 'polypeptide(L)'
;TAASLGTALTQGQIRLLKRFCSRVHVVYDSDSAGINAAIRAADLLTVSGLEARLIRLPDGDDPDSMLLRGGAQLLGEVLSQHSSFIQFRVETAGITPKLGPAARIEAARELLETIRSVHDPLQVDLLLKELTGLIGIRQEMLGKAMSEIKARVENTETTAARTVLEFPPEQVYERDLIRALI
;
A
#
# COMPACT_ATOMS: atom_id res chain seq x y z
N THR A 1 16.98 6.99 -11.53
CA THR A 1 15.60 7.51 -11.69
C THR A 1 14.88 6.64 -12.71
N ALA A 2 13.63 6.29 -12.45
CA ALA A 2 12.77 5.59 -13.38
C ALA A 2 11.37 6.26 -13.36
N ALA A 3 10.76 6.40 -14.53
CA ALA A 3 9.40 6.89 -14.67
C ALA A 3 8.51 5.79 -15.26
N SER A 4 7.31 5.61 -14.71
CA SER A 4 6.30 4.76 -15.34
C SER A 4 5.51 5.60 -16.34
N LEU A 5 5.49 5.18 -17.60
CA LEU A 5 4.76 5.88 -18.65
C LEU A 5 3.26 5.55 -18.54
N GLY A 6 2.50 6.42 -17.85
CA GLY A 6 1.03 6.41 -17.85
C GLY A 6 0.34 5.19 -17.24
N THR A 7 1.06 4.27 -16.59
CA THR A 7 0.51 3.04 -16.00
C THR A 7 0.89 2.91 -14.52
N ALA A 8 0.00 2.28 -13.75
CA ALA A 8 0.31 1.92 -12.35
C ALA A 8 1.56 1.02 -12.28
N LEU A 9 2.29 1.11 -11.18
CA LEU A 9 3.45 0.26 -10.90
C LEU A 9 3.01 -1.22 -10.88
N THR A 10 3.70 -2.05 -11.67
CA THR A 10 3.37 -3.48 -11.82
C THR A 10 4.29 -4.36 -10.98
N GLN A 11 3.83 -5.58 -10.64
CA GLN A 11 4.65 -6.58 -9.94
C GLN A 11 5.94 -6.95 -10.69
N GLY A 12 5.92 -6.93 -12.04
CA GLY A 12 7.10 -7.16 -12.85
C GLY A 12 8.17 -6.08 -12.67
N GLN A 13 7.75 -4.82 -12.66
CA GLN A 13 8.63 -3.68 -12.39
C GLN A 13 9.19 -3.72 -10.97
N ILE A 14 8.38 -4.07 -9.98
CA ILE A 14 8.83 -4.23 -8.59
C ILE A 14 9.89 -5.33 -8.47
N ARG A 15 9.68 -6.50 -9.08
CA ARG A 15 10.68 -7.57 -9.10
C ARG A 15 12.00 -7.10 -9.73
N LEU A 16 11.93 -6.24 -10.75
CA LEU A 16 13.13 -5.66 -11.36
C LEU A 16 13.81 -4.69 -10.37
N LEU A 17 13.07 -3.77 -9.75
CA LEU A 17 13.61 -2.80 -8.78
C LEU A 17 14.31 -3.50 -7.62
N LYS A 18 13.76 -4.59 -7.08
CA LYS A 18 14.36 -5.36 -5.98
C LYS A 18 15.78 -5.88 -6.27
N ARG A 19 16.16 -6.01 -7.54
CA ARG A 19 17.52 -6.44 -7.92
C ARG A 19 18.55 -5.33 -7.76
N PHE A 20 18.10 -4.06 -7.73
CA PHE A 20 18.98 -2.90 -7.76
C PHE A 20 18.92 -2.04 -6.50
N CYS A 21 17.83 -2.11 -5.74
CA CYS A 21 17.67 -1.29 -4.55
C CYS A 21 16.79 -1.96 -3.49
N SER A 22 16.98 -1.56 -2.23
CA SER A 22 16.12 -1.91 -1.10
C SER A 22 15.13 -0.80 -0.74
N ARG A 23 15.33 0.42 -1.29
CA ARG A 23 14.52 1.61 -1.01
C ARG A 23 14.11 2.29 -2.30
N VAL A 24 12.86 2.74 -2.37
CA VAL A 24 12.30 3.45 -3.51
C VAL A 24 11.67 4.76 -3.05
N HIS A 25 12.11 5.88 -3.64
CA HIS A 25 11.45 7.16 -3.46
C HIS A 25 10.34 7.29 -4.51
N VAL A 26 9.10 7.40 -4.04
CA VAL A 26 7.92 7.61 -4.87
C VAL A 26 7.59 9.09 -4.85
N VAL A 27 7.79 9.75 -5.98
CA VAL A 27 7.45 11.15 -6.21
C VAL A 27 6.08 11.20 -6.90
N TYR A 28 5.19 12.03 -6.42
CA TYR A 28 3.82 12.11 -6.93
C TYR A 28 3.29 13.56 -6.88
N ASP A 29 2.32 13.84 -7.75
CA ASP A 29 1.64 15.11 -7.79
C ASP A 29 0.72 15.26 -6.57
N SER A 30 0.53 16.49 -6.12
CA SER A 30 -0.25 16.79 -4.90
C SER A 30 -1.76 16.64 -5.08
N ASP A 31 -2.24 16.33 -6.29
CA ASP A 31 -3.67 16.11 -6.55
C ASP A 31 -4.17 14.75 -6.02
N SER A 32 -5.49 14.59 -5.98
CA SER A 32 -6.12 13.36 -5.45
C SER A 32 -5.76 12.10 -6.27
N ALA A 33 -5.54 12.24 -7.57
CA ALA A 33 -5.16 11.12 -8.44
C ALA A 33 -3.73 10.67 -8.16
N GLY A 34 -2.79 11.63 -8.02
CA GLY A 34 -1.40 11.40 -7.67
C GLY A 34 -1.27 10.76 -6.28
N ILE A 35 -2.00 11.29 -5.28
CA ILE A 35 -2.03 10.70 -3.92
C ILE A 35 -2.51 9.25 -3.96
N ASN A 36 -3.62 8.95 -4.66
CA ASN A 36 -4.13 7.59 -4.77
C ASN A 36 -3.16 6.66 -5.52
N ALA A 37 -2.46 7.16 -6.52
CA ALA A 37 -1.43 6.40 -7.23
C ALA A 37 -0.24 6.10 -6.33
N ALA A 38 0.21 7.08 -5.53
CA ALA A 38 1.28 6.93 -4.55
C ALA A 38 0.94 5.90 -3.47
N ILE A 39 -0.30 5.91 -2.95
CA ILE A 39 -0.78 4.90 -1.99
C ILE A 39 -0.65 3.49 -2.58
N ARG A 40 -1.20 3.26 -3.77
CA ARG A 40 -1.14 1.94 -4.43
C ARG A 40 0.29 1.48 -4.70
N ALA A 41 1.16 2.41 -5.14
CA ALA A 41 2.57 2.09 -5.37
C ALA A 41 3.29 1.72 -4.06
N ALA A 42 3.05 2.49 -2.99
CA ALA A 42 3.66 2.26 -1.68
C ALA A 42 3.18 0.94 -1.04
N ASP A 43 1.89 0.61 -1.13
CA ASP A 43 1.35 -0.68 -0.70
C ASP A 43 2.07 -1.85 -1.40
N LEU A 44 2.16 -1.80 -2.73
CA LEU A 44 2.82 -2.84 -3.52
C LEU A 44 4.32 -2.97 -3.21
N LEU A 45 5.04 -1.85 -3.06
CA LEU A 45 6.46 -1.84 -2.70
C LEU A 45 6.67 -2.44 -1.32
N THR A 46 5.89 -2.00 -0.32
CA THR A 46 5.99 -2.46 1.07
C THR A 46 5.70 -3.96 1.19
N VAL A 47 4.61 -4.44 0.59
CA VAL A 47 4.27 -5.88 0.57
C VAL A 47 5.36 -6.70 -0.13
N SER A 48 6.01 -6.13 -1.12
CA SER A 48 7.12 -6.78 -1.83
C SER A 48 8.46 -6.73 -1.07
N GLY A 49 8.53 -6.11 0.10
CA GLY A 49 9.74 -6.02 0.92
C GLY A 49 10.70 -4.91 0.49
N LEU A 50 10.22 -3.89 -0.24
CA LEU A 50 10.95 -2.66 -0.52
C LEU A 50 10.53 -1.56 0.46
N GLU A 51 11.47 -0.74 0.90
CA GLU A 51 11.17 0.45 1.69
C GLU A 51 10.62 1.54 0.77
N ALA A 52 9.34 1.89 0.92
CA ALA A 52 8.72 2.98 0.19
C ALA A 52 8.88 4.30 0.96
N ARG A 53 9.44 5.31 0.30
CA ARG A 53 9.54 6.68 0.78
C ARG A 53 8.76 7.60 -0.14
N LEU A 54 7.80 8.32 0.42
CA LEU A 54 6.86 9.11 -0.35
C LEU A 54 7.25 10.58 -0.26
N ILE A 55 7.28 11.22 -1.42
CA ILE A 55 7.71 12.60 -1.56
C ILE A 55 6.60 13.36 -2.26
N ARG A 56 5.95 14.24 -1.50
CA ARG A 56 4.93 15.15 -2.04
C ARG A 56 5.63 16.36 -2.65
N LEU A 57 5.35 16.63 -3.91
CA LEU A 57 5.76 17.86 -4.54
C LEU A 57 4.92 19.05 -4.03
N PRO A 58 5.46 20.27 -4.03
CA PRO A 58 4.67 21.48 -3.83
C PRO A 58 3.50 21.58 -4.83
N ASP A 59 2.42 22.23 -4.41
CA ASP A 59 1.22 22.35 -5.25
C ASP A 59 1.53 23.07 -6.56
N GLY A 60 1.17 22.45 -7.67
CA GLY A 60 1.40 22.95 -9.03
C GLY A 60 2.81 22.69 -9.60
N ASP A 61 3.65 21.99 -8.88
CA ASP A 61 4.97 21.56 -9.35
C ASP A 61 4.95 20.10 -9.83
N ASP A 62 5.77 19.85 -10.84
CA ASP A 62 6.20 18.52 -11.28
C ASP A 62 7.73 18.43 -11.24
N PRO A 63 8.33 17.21 -11.32
CA PRO A 63 9.78 17.05 -11.25
C PRO A 63 10.56 17.82 -12.32
N ASP A 64 9.99 17.99 -13.51
CA ASP A 64 10.64 18.70 -14.62
C ASP A 64 10.66 20.21 -14.37
N SER A 65 9.53 20.81 -14.01
CA SER A 65 9.43 22.23 -13.64
C SER A 65 10.34 22.59 -12.46
N MET A 66 10.47 21.71 -11.47
CA MET A 66 11.38 21.89 -10.34
C MET A 66 12.85 21.89 -10.78
N LEU A 67 13.23 20.96 -11.66
CA LEU A 67 14.59 20.91 -12.21
C LEU A 67 14.94 22.15 -13.02
N LEU A 68 13.99 22.64 -13.83
CA LEU A 68 14.18 23.85 -14.62
C LEU A 68 14.32 25.10 -13.75
N ARG A 69 13.60 25.18 -12.63
CA ARG A 69 13.58 26.35 -11.74
C ARG A 69 14.78 26.40 -10.78
N GLY A 70 15.14 25.31 -10.15
CA GLY A 70 16.12 25.27 -9.08
C GLY A 70 17.23 24.21 -9.24
N GLY A 71 17.24 23.52 -10.37
CA GLY A 71 18.25 22.50 -10.66
C GLY A 71 18.24 21.30 -9.70
N ALA A 72 19.35 20.56 -9.73
CA ALA A 72 19.49 19.36 -8.91
C ALA A 72 19.48 19.65 -7.40
N GLN A 73 19.84 20.85 -6.97
CA GLN A 73 19.86 21.21 -5.56
C GLN A 73 18.43 21.26 -4.99
N LEU A 74 17.52 22.00 -5.64
CA LEU A 74 16.12 22.11 -5.20
C LEU A 74 15.44 20.72 -5.16
N LEU A 75 15.67 19.91 -6.19
CA LEU A 75 15.16 18.54 -6.22
C LEU A 75 15.73 17.71 -5.06
N GLY A 76 17.03 17.84 -4.77
CA GLY A 76 17.68 17.16 -3.65
C GLY A 76 17.09 17.53 -2.29
N GLU A 77 16.79 18.81 -2.09
CA GLU A 77 16.12 19.30 -0.87
C GLU A 77 14.73 18.69 -0.69
N VAL A 78 13.93 18.66 -1.75
CA VAL A 78 12.58 18.04 -1.74
C VAL A 78 12.67 16.53 -1.53
N LEU A 79 13.60 15.84 -2.18
CA LEU A 79 13.83 14.40 -2.00
C LEU A 79 14.26 14.05 -0.56
N SER A 80 14.82 14.99 0.19
CA SER A 80 15.15 14.79 1.60
C SER A 80 13.93 14.87 2.53
N GLN A 81 12.87 15.53 2.09
CA GLN A 81 11.61 15.69 2.84
C GLN A 81 10.62 14.57 2.49
N HIS A 82 10.94 13.36 2.89
CA HIS A 82 10.12 12.19 2.60
C HIS A 82 9.37 11.72 3.85
N SER A 83 8.16 11.22 3.65
CA SER A 83 7.40 10.47 4.64
C SER A 83 7.63 8.96 4.45
N SER A 84 7.61 8.21 5.54
CA SER A 84 7.52 6.76 5.47
C SER A 84 6.15 6.33 4.91
N PHE A 85 6.02 5.05 4.54
CA PHE A 85 4.74 4.47 4.13
C PHE A 85 3.63 4.69 5.17
N ILE A 86 3.89 4.37 6.45
CA ILE A 86 2.89 4.50 7.52
C ILE A 86 2.55 5.96 7.78
N GLN A 87 3.57 6.83 7.90
CA GLN A 87 3.36 8.26 8.12
C GLN A 87 2.50 8.87 7.01
N PHE A 88 2.82 8.58 5.75
CA PHE A 88 2.06 9.08 4.61
C PHE A 88 0.60 8.65 4.65
N ARG A 89 0.32 7.37 4.95
CA ARG A 89 -1.03 6.83 5.05
C ARG A 89 -1.83 7.51 6.18
N VAL A 90 -1.20 7.71 7.33
CA VAL A 90 -1.80 8.40 8.49
C VAL A 90 -2.11 9.86 8.15
N GLU A 91 -1.17 10.58 7.52
CA GLU A 91 -1.34 11.97 7.10
C GLU A 91 -2.45 12.11 6.05
N THR A 92 -2.46 11.24 5.04
CA THR A 92 -3.46 11.26 3.95
C THR A 92 -4.87 10.95 4.45
N ALA A 93 -5.00 10.04 5.41
CA ALA A 93 -6.27 9.75 6.07
C ALA A 93 -6.71 10.87 7.04
N GLY A 94 -5.92 11.93 7.19
CA GLY A 94 -6.21 13.06 8.09
C GLY A 94 -6.19 12.67 9.56
N ILE A 95 -5.47 11.59 9.91
CA ILE A 95 -5.42 11.10 11.28
C ILE A 95 -4.47 11.97 12.08
N THR A 96 -5.04 12.66 13.04
CA THR A 96 -4.28 13.47 13.99
C THR A 96 -4.52 12.94 15.41
N PRO A 97 -3.64 13.24 16.38
CA PRO A 97 -3.87 12.91 17.78
C PRO A 97 -5.16 13.50 18.37
N LYS A 98 -5.73 14.51 17.70
CA LYS A 98 -6.99 15.18 18.09
C LYS A 98 -8.23 14.42 17.61
N LEU A 99 -8.10 13.48 16.67
CA LEU A 99 -9.21 12.65 16.19
C LEU A 99 -9.71 11.71 17.29
N GLY A 100 -11.03 11.53 17.31
CA GLY A 100 -11.68 10.61 18.24
C GLY A 100 -11.18 9.16 18.07
N PRO A 101 -11.34 8.33 19.13
CA PRO A 101 -10.84 6.94 19.12
C PRO A 101 -11.37 6.11 17.94
N ALA A 102 -12.64 6.30 17.56
CA ALA A 102 -13.28 5.53 16.48
C ALA A 102 -12.58 5.72 15.12
N ALA A 103 -12.27 6.96 14.74
CA ALA A 103 -11.59 7.26 13.48
C ALA A 103 -10.16 6.71 13.46
N ARG A 104 -9.45 6.76 14.60
CA ARG A 104 -8.10 6.17 14.72
C ARG A 104 -8.13 4.64 14.59
N ILE A 105 -9.16 3.99 15.14
CA ILE A 105 -9.33 2.54 15.03
C ILE A 105 -9.60 2.14 13.57
N GLU A 106 -10.47 2.86 12.87
CA GLU A 106 -10.79 2.55 11.47
C GLU A 106 -9.56 2.66 10.57
N ALA A 107 -8.81 3.75 10.69
CA ALA A 107 -7.56 3.90 9.97
C ALA A 107 -6.49 2.85 10.32
N ALA A 108 -6.43 2.44 11.59
CA ALA A 108 -5.56 1.34 11.98
C ALA A 108 -5.93 0.06 11.25
N ARG A 109 -7.23 -0.26 11.11
CA ARG A 109 -7.70 -1.45 10.41
C ARG A 109 -7.29 -1.46 8.95
N GLU A 110 -7.48 -0.36 8.23
CA GLU A 110 -7.06 -0.24 6.83
C GLU A 110 -5.56 -0.48 6.65
N LEU A 111 -4.73 0.09 7.53
CA LEU A 111 -3.28 -0.12 7.49
C LEU A 111 -2.89 -1.55 7.84
N LEU A 112 -3.55 -2.17 8.81
CA LEU A 112 -3.31 -3.55 9.18
C LEU A 112 -3.61 -4.52 8.04
N GLU A 113 -4.58 -4.22 7.15
CA GLU A 113 -4.82 -5.01 5.93
C GLU A 113 -3.61 -5.04 5.00
N THR A 114 -2.92 -3.92 4.81
CA THR A 114 -1.69 -3.89 4.02
C THR A 114 -0.53 -4.56 4.77
N ILE A 115 -0.34 -4.24 6.05
CA ILE A 115 0.77 -4.77 6.86
C ILE A 115 0.73 -6.31 6.95
N ARG A 116 -0.45 -6.91 7.10
CA ARG A 116 -0.60 -8.38 7.16
C ARG A 116 -0.12 -9.11 5.89
N SER A 117 -0.10 -8.41 4.76
CA SER A 117 0.38 -8.95 3.49
C SER A 117 1.91 -8.89 3.35
N VAL A 118 2.60 -8.27 4.30
CA VAL A 118 4.05 -8.27 4.37
C VAL A 118 4.53 -9.62 4.91
N HIS A 119 5.49 -10.24 4.20
CA HIS A 119 5.95 -11.60 4.54
C HIS A 119 7.07 -11.62 5.61
N ASP A 120 7.86 -10.55 5.69
CA ASP A 120 8.97 -10.46 6.65
C ASP A 120 8.44 -10.06 8.05
N PRO A 121 8.55 -10.94 9.07
CA PRO A 121 8.06 -10.63 10.41
C PRO A 121 8.78 -9.46 11.07
N LEU A 122 10.05 -9.21 10.76
CA LEU A 122 10.79 -8.07 11.30
C LEU A 122 10.28 -6.76 10.69
N GLN A 123 9.99 -6.76 9.39
CA GLN A 123 9.38 -5.62 8.73
C GLN A 123 7.98 -5.35 9.30
N VAL A 124 7.17 -6.37 9.53
CA VAL A 124 5.85 -6.25 10.18
C VAL A 124 5.97 -5.60 11.56
N ASP A 125 6.91 -6.05 12.39
CA ASP A 125 7.11 -5.49 13.74
C ASP A 125 7.49 -4.01 13.69
N LEU A 126 8.38 -3.62 12.79
CA LEU A 126 8.78 -2.22 12.59
C LEU A 126 7.61 -1.34 12.12
N LEU A 127 6.79 -1.82 11.18
CA LEU A 127 5.61 -1.10 10.69
C LEU A 127 4.57 -0.93 11.80
N LEU A 128 4.33 -1.96 12.61
CA LEU A 128 3.42 -1.88 13.76
C LEU A 128 3.93 -0.91 14.83
N LYS A 129 5.23 -0.90 15.10
CA LYS A 129 5.86 0.02 16.04
C LYS A 129 5.73 1.47 15.58
N GLU A 130 5.95 1.75 14.30
CA GLU A 130 5.78 3.08 13.72
C GLU A 130 4.32 3.51 13.79
N LEU A 131 3.37 2.66 13.42
CA LEU A 131 1.94 2.92 13.52
C LEU A 131 1.53 3.23 14.96
N THR A 132 2.03 2.47 15.94
CA THR A 132 1.81 2.72 17.37
C THR A 132 2.20 4.15 17.76
N GLY A 133 3.37 4.60 17.32
CA GLY A 133 3.87 5.95 17.61
C GLY A 133 2.99 7.06 17.04
N LEU A 134 2.41 6.84 15.85
CA LEU A 134 1.62 7.85 15.14
C LEU A 134 0.17 7.94 15.64
N ILE A 135 -0.47 6.80 15.91
CA ILE A 135 -1.91 6.77 16.26
C ILE A 135 -2.19 6.57 17.75
N GLY A 136 -1.17 6.25 18.55
CA GLY A 136 -1.30 6.10 20.00
C GLY A 136 -2.07 4.83 20.44
N ILE A 137 -2.12 3.79 19.62
CA ILE A 137 -2.67 2.47 19.98
C ILE A 137 -1.51 1.52 20.29
N ARG A 138 -1.57 0.81 21.40
CA ARG A 138 -0.48 -0.10 21.81
C ARG A 138 -0.24 -1.21 20.79
N GLN A 139 1.03 -1.54 20.54
CA GLN A 139 1.46 -2.52 19.54
C GLN A 139 0.84 -3.91 19.74
N GLU A 140 0.68 -4.34 21.01
CA GLU A 140 0.04 -5.64 21.33
C GLU A 140 -1.43 -5.67 20.86
N MET A 141 -2.14 -4.53 20.93
CA MET A 141 -3.53 -4.44 20.46
C MET A 141 -3.61 -4.46 18.94
N LEU A 142 -2.67 -3.80 18.26
CA LEU A 142 -2.55 -3.85 16.80
C LEU A 142 -2.21 -5.27 16.31
N GLY A 143 -1.29 -5.96 17.00
CA GLY A 143 -0.95 -7.35 16.70
C GLY A 143 -2.13 -8.31 16.87
N LYS A 144 -2.93 -8.16 17.94
CA LYS A 144 -4.17 -8.93 18.13
C LYS A 144 -5.18 -8.65 17.02
N ALA A 145 -5.44 -7.38 16.72
CA ALA A 145 -6.35 -7.00 15.64
C ALA A 145 -5.92 -7.56 14.28
N MET A 146 -4.61 -7.53 13.98
CA MET A 146 -4.07 -8.13 12.75
C MET A 146 -4.30 -9.64 12.69
N SER A 147 -4.13 -10.36 13.81
CA SER A 147 -4.38 -11.80 13.89
C SER A 147 -5.86 -12.14 13.69
N GLU A 148 -6.78 -11.34 14.24
CA GLU A 148 -8.21 -11.47 14.04
C GLU A 148 -8.63 -11.24 12.59
N ILE A 149 -8.06 -10.25 11.92
CA ILE A 149 -8.26 -9.98 10.49
C ILE A 149 -7.82 -11.19 9.67
N LYS A 150 -6.64 -11.76 9.97
CA LYS A 150 -6.12 -12.95 9.28
C LYS A 150 -7.06 -14.14 9.42
N ALA A 151 -7.48 -14.47 10.65
CA ALA A 151 -8.41 -15.58 10.91
C ALA A 151 -9.77 -15.40 10.20
N ARG A 152 -10.26 -14.16 10.08
CA ARG A 152 -11.52 -13.86 9.40
C ARG A 152 -11.46 -14.12 7.90
N VAL A 153 -10.35 -13.75 7.26
CA VAL A 153 -10.13 -13.97 5.82
C VAL A 153 -9.99 -15.46 5.52
N GLU A 154 -9.18 -16.20 6.29
CA GLU A 154 -9.00 -17.64 6.13
C GLU A 154 -10.35 -18.39 6.26
N ASN A 155 -11.18 -17.99 7.21
CA ASN A 155 -12.53 -18.57 7.37
C ASN A 155 -13.46 -18.23 6.18
N THR A 156 -13.36 -17.03 5.62
CA THR A 156 -14.18 -16.63 4.46
C THR A 156 -13.77 -17.37 3.19
N GLU A 157 -12.47 -17.55 2.96
CA GLU A 157 -11.94 -18.32 1.83
C GLU A 157 -12.31 -19.81 1.95
N THR A 158 -12.23 -20.37 3.16
CA THR A 158 -12.63 -21.78 3.42
C THR A 158 -14.14 -21.97 3.19
N THR A 159 -14.97 -21.02 3.58
CA THR A 159 -16.41 -21.06 3.38
C THR A 159 -16.77 -20.93 1.89
N ALA A 160 -16.12 -20.01 1.18
CA ALA A 160 -16.32 -19.84 -0.26
C ALA A 160 -15.88 -21.09 -1.06
N ALA A 161 -14.72 -21.67 -0.72
CA ALA A 161 -14.25 -22.91 -1.32
C ALA A 161 -15.21 -24.10 -1.04
N ARG A 162 -15.78 -24.15 0.16
CA ARG A 162 -16.75 -25.18 0.54
C ARG A 162 -18.08 -25.03 -0.20
N THR A 163 -18.52 -23.81 -0.44
CA THR A 163 -19.74 -23.51 -1.22
C THR A 163 -19.59 -23.88 -2.70
N VAL A 164 -18.39 -23.73 -3.26
CA VAL A 164 -18.11 -24.14 -4.66
C VAL A 164 -18.08 -25.68 -4.82
N LEU A 165 -17.77 -26.43 -3.76
CA LEU A 165 -17.71 -27.89 -3.81
C LEU A 165 -19.09 -28.58 -3.60
N GLU A 166 -20.15 -27.84 -3.26
CA GLU A 166 -21.53 -28.38 -3.09
C GLU A 166 -22.39 -28.33 -4.36
N PHE A 167 -21.84 -28.00 -5.52
CA PHE A 167 -22.52 -28.18 -6.80
C PHE A 167 -22.49 -29.66 -7.20
N PRO A 168 -23.66 -30.31 -7.40
CA PRO A 168 -23.69 -31.70 -7.82
C PRO A 168 -23.02 -31.84 -9.19
N PRO A 169 -22.21 -32.90 -9.41
CA PRO A 169 -21.35 -33.05 -10.59
C PRO A 169 -22.08 -33.26 -11.92
N GLU A 170 -23.40 -33.25 -11.95
CA GLU A 170 -24.19 -33.65 -13.15
C GLU A 170 -24.78 -32.49 -13.96
N GLN A 171 -24.44 -31.22 -13.69
CA GLN A 171 -24.96 -30.07 -14.48
C GLN A 171 -23.89 -29.08 -14.94
N VAL A 172 -22.73 -29.55 -15.33
CA VAL A 172 -21.82 -28.73 -16.15
C VAL A 172 -22.26 -28.90 -17.60
N TYR A 173 -23.09 -27.99 -18.05
CA TYR A 173 -23.50 -27.94 -19.47
C TYR A 173 -22.29 -27.60 -20.33
N GLU A 174 -21.76 -28.58 -21.03
CA GLU A 174 -20.75 -28.42 -22.12
C GLU A 174 -21.18 -27.42 -23.21
N ARG A 175 -22.44 -26.96 -23.20
CA ARG A 175 -22.99 -26.03 -24.18
C ARG A 175 -22.58 -24.58 -24.02
N ASP A 176 -22.20 -24.14 -22.83
CA ASP A 176 -21.89 -22.72 -22.58
C ASP A 176 -20.41 -22.37 -22.73
N LEU A 177 -19.54 -23.36 -22.72
CA LEU A 177 -18.09 -23.18 -23.00
C LEU A 177 -17.80 -22.93 -24.48
N ILE A 178 -18.67 -23.36 -25.40
CA ILE A 178 -18.49 -23.16 -26.85
C ILE A 178 -18.95 -21.77 -27.31
N ARG A 179 -19.80 -21.09 -26.56
CA ARG A 179 -20.26 -19.72 -26.89
C ARG A 179 -19.33 -18.59 -26.47
N ALA A 180 -18.33 -18.87 -25.67
CA ALA A 180 -17.34 -17.88 -25.24
C ALA A 180 -16.06 -17.84 -26.10
N LEU A 181 -15.98 -18.65 -27.16
CA LEU A 181 -14.80 -18.82 -28.03
C LEU A 181 -15.07 -18.51 -29.51
N ILE A 182 -16.18 -17.84 -29.86
CA ILE A 182 -16.43 -17.35 -31.24
C ILE A 182 -16.63 -15.83 -31.22
#